data_dc73240e5c32b74ee40d8366503b8c3b
#
_entry.id   dc73240e5c32b74ee40d8366503b8c3b
#
_cell.length_a   1.000
_cell.length_b   1.000
_cell.length_c   1.000
_cell.angle_alpha   90.00
_cell.angle_beta   90.00
_cell.angle_gamma   90.00
#
_symmetry.space_group_name_H-M   'P 1'
#
loop_
_entity.id
_entity.type
_entity.pdbx_description
1 polymer ?
#
loop_
_entity_poly.entity_id
_entity_poly.type
_entity_poly.pdbx_seq_one_letter_code
_entity_poly.pdbx_strand_id
1 'polypeptide(L)'
;MDSHYFLKKLQEEYPEEKLTGFFYDPNIHPYSEYYLRLLDVKRSCKMLDIDLIEGDYDVENWLDAVRGLEHEPEKGSRCGVCFDRRFEISAQKAAALGESTFTSTLLTSPKKSLKQLQTAGNALAKREGIAFVAPDFRKASGTQEQNILAKEDALYRQDYCGCMFGLNIQRDQQSKLADELFVPISGQIQPESIEERIEMYEKRWKWEKENIPHKIIKQRFLNWRLSSGLLRVRKEVVPAHFLPYSTLKGEYSRGKMEYNIGDVHHMNRDEVRFITLAHYNSLSDTHYQSVTELIFAPPSFSKEVELREKLGVTPYDISIILVVEEIPDKKIEILCKSKTYDDVKEVLILL
;
A
#
# COMPACT_ATOMS: atom_id res chain seq x y z
N MET A 1 9.64 11.63 1.82
CA MET A 1 9.44 13.02 2.34
C MET A 1 10.55 13.46 3.28
N ASP A 2 10.71 12.83 4.44
CA ASP A 2 11.69 13.22 5.46
C ASP A 2 13.14 13.19 4.96
N SER A 3 13.49 12.19 4.17
CA SER A 3 14.83 12.02 3.58
C SER A 3 15.19 13.11 2.58
N HIS A 4 14.28 13.52 1.70
CA HIS A 4 14.56 14.53 0.68
C HIS A 4 14.92 15.88 1.31
N TYR A 5 14.10 16.36 2.26
CA TYR A 5 14.38 17.59 3.00
C TYR A 5 15.70 17.51 3.76
N PHE A 6 15.94 16.39 4.45
CA PHE A 6 17.19 16.19 5.20
C PHE A 6 18.42 16.24 4.32
N LEU A 7 18.41 15.52 3.20
CA LEU A 7 19.53 15.48 2.26
C LEU A 7 19.81 16.86 1.65
N LYS A 8 18.76 17.58 1.24
CA LYS A 8 18.89 18.95 0.72
C LYS A 8 19.52 19.90 1.75
N LYS A 9 19.05 19.85 3.01
CA LYS A 9 19.63 20.66 4.09
C LYS A 9 21.06 20.27 4.42
N LEU A 10 21.38 19.00 4.31
CA LEU A 10 22.74 18.51 4.54
C LEU A 10 23.71 19.03 3.46
N GLN A 11 23.30 19.04 2.19
CA GLN A 11 24.09 19.64 1.09
C GLN A 11 24.29 21.16 1.27
N GLU A 12 23.26 21.86 1.78
CA GLU A 12 23.36 23.31 2.08
C GLU A 12 24.35 23.59 3.22
N GLU A 13 24.38 22.73 4.25
CA GLU A 13 25.24 22.90 5.43
C GLU A 13 26.69 22.41 5.20
N TYR A 14 26.84 21.38 4.35
CA TYR A 14 28.14 20.75 4.03
C TYR A 14 28.37 20.71 2.52
N PRO A 15 28.53 21.86 1.83
CA PRO A 15 28.58 21.94 0.37
C PRO A 15 29.81 21.28 -0.25
N GLU A 16 30.90 21.13 0.52
CA GLU A 16 32.13 20.49 0.04
C GLU A 16 32.17 18.97 0.24
N GLU A 17 31.17 18.42 0.95
CA GLU A 17 31.12 16.99 1.25
C GLU A 17 30.31 16.22 0.19
N LYS A 18 30.85 15.10 -0.28
CA LYS A 18 30.11 14.18 -1.13
C LYS A 18 29.20 13.31 -0.27
N LEU A 19 27.88 13.38 -0.51
CA LEU A 19 26.91 12.57 0.18
C LEU A 19 26.65 11.26 -0.55
N THR A 20 26.56 10.17 0.19
CA THR A 20 26.10 8.86 -0.30
C THR A 20 24.88 8.44 0.50
N GLY A 21 23.77 8.18 -0.17
CA GLY A 21 22.56 7.64 0.44
C GLY A 21 22.68 6.12 0.66
N PHE A 22 22.20 5.64 1.80
CA PHE A 22 22.06 4.22 2.06
C PHE A 22 20.63 3.91 2.50
N PHE A 23 19.88 3.15 1.70
CA PHE A 23 18.50 2.77 1.99
C PHE A 23 18.48 1.39 2.63
N TYR A 24 18.23 1.35 3.94
CA TYR A 24 18.10 0.12 4.72
C TYR A 24 16.93 0.27 5.70
N ASP A 25 15.78 -0.28 5.33
CA ASP A 25 14.52 -0.17 6.04
C ASP A 25 13.78 -1.52 6.14
N PRO A 26 14.35 -2.53 6.84
CA PRO A 26 13.81 -3.89 6.92
C PRO A 26 12.46 -3.97 7.64
N ASN A 27 12.08 -2.91 8.34
CA ASN A 27 10.81 -2.81 9.07
C ASN A 27 9.62 -2.47 8.19
N ILE A 28 9.82 -2.12 6.91
CA ILE A 28 8.72 -1.71 6.04
C ILE A 28 8.00 -2.93 5.49
N HIS A 29 6.71 -3.03 5.79
CA HIS A 29 5.81 -4.08 5.34
C HIS A 29 4.52 -3.46 4.77
N PRO A 30 3.94 -4.07 3.73
CA PRO A 30 4.45 -5.20 2.95
C PRO A 30 5.66 -4.83 2.08
N TYR A 31 6.22 -5.79 1.34
CA TYR A 31 7.34 -5.53 0.41
C TYR A 31 6.99 -4.49 -0.65
N SER A 32 5.76 -4.47 -1.12
CA SER A 32 5.28 -3.44 -2.07
C SER A 32 5.44 -2.02 -1.51
N GLU A 33 5.17 -1.79 -0.23
CA GLU A 33 5.40 -0.47 0.41
C GLU A 33 6.89 -0.16 0.56
N TYR A 34 7.73 -1.16 0.87
CA TYR A 34 9.19 -0.99 0.86
C TYR A 34 9.67 -0.54 -0.51
N TYR A 35 9.22 -1.21 -1.57
CA TYR A 35 9.57 -0.89 -2.95
C TYR A 35 9.08 0.51 -3.37
N LEU A 36 7.85 0.88 -3.03
CA LEU A 36 7.29 2.21 -3.31
C LEU A 36 8.14 3.32 -2.66
N ARG A 37 8.54 3.13 -1.40
CA ARG A 37 9.44 4.11 -0.72
C ARG A 37 10.82 4.16 -1.34
N LEU A 38 11.35 3.01 -1.73
CA LEU A 38 12.64 2.95 -2.43
C LEU A 38 12.60 3.71 -3.77
N LEU A 39 11.51 3.57 -4.54
CA LEU A 39 11.30 4.33 -5.79
C LEU A 39 11.34 5.85 -5.54
N ASP A 40 10.66 6.32 -4.50
CA ASP A 40 10.63 7.75 -4.16
C ASP A 40 12.00 8.25 -3.65
N VAL A 41 12.72 7.43 -2.88
CA VAL A 41 14.09 7.75 -2.45
C VAL A 41 15.06 7.77 -3.64
N LYS A 42 14.97 6.84 -4.58
CA LYS A 42 15.75 6.85 -5.84
C LYS A 42 15.51 8.13 -6.62
N ARG A 43 14.23 8.53 -6.76
CA ARG A 43 13.87 9.78 -7.43
C ARG A 43 14.45 10.97 -6.69
N SER A 44 14.31 11.03 -5.37
CA SER A 44 14.83 12.08 -4.50
C SER A 44 16.35 12.23 -4.63
N CYS A 45 17.09 11.14 -4.53
CA CYS A 45 18.54 11.14 -4.68
C CYS A 45 18.97 11.61 -6.08
N LYS A 46 18.25 11.19 -7.13
CA LYS A 46 18.52 11.67 -8.49
C LYS A 46 18.27 13.17 -8.65
N MET A 47 17.24 13.72 -8.04
CA MET A 47 16.96 15.18 -8.07
C MET A 47 18.05 15.99 -7.37
N LEU A 48 18.68 15.42 -6.35
CA LEU A 48 19.73 16.06 -5.55
C LEU A 48 21.15 15.69 -5.99
N ASP A 49 21.30 14.91 -7.05
CA ASP A 49 22.60 14.39 -7.54
C ASP A 49 23.39 13.66 -6.44
N ILE A 50 22.71 12.77 -5.71
CA ILE A 50 23.26 11.95 -4.63
C ILE A 50 23.29 10.49 -5.09
N ASP A 51 24.44 9.82 -4.95
CA ASP A 51 24.55 8.36 -5.17
C ASP A 51 23.75 7.61 -4.10
N LEU A 52 22.98 6.57 -4.51
CA LEU A 52 22.19 5.75 -3.61
C LEU A 52 22.65 4.29 -3.64
N ILE A 53 22.92 3.74 -2.47
CA ILE A 53 23.19 2.33 -2.25
C ILE A 53 21.92 1.69 -1.66
N GLU A 54 21.44 0.62 -2.28
CA GLU A 54 20.33 -0.18 -1.77
C GLU A 54 20.89 -1.23 -0.80
N GLY A 55 20.38 -1.24 0.42
CA GLY A 55 20.63 -2.30 1.39
C GLY A 55 19.68 -3.47 1.18
N ASP A 56 20.01 -4.60 1.78
CA ASP A 56 19.16 -5.79 1.73
C ASP A 56 17.83 -5.56 2.44
N TYR A 57 16.75 -6.15 1.90
CA TYR A 57 15.47 -6.23 2.59
C TYR A 57 15.53 -7.34 3.65
N ASP A 58 16.23 -7.06 4.73
CA ASP A 58 16.59 -7.96 5.83
C ASP A 58 15.44 -8.16 6.82
N VAL A 59 14.26 -8.50 6.30
CA VAL A 59 13.00 -8.57 7.07
C VAL A 59 13.00 -9.69 8.10
N GLU A 60 13.56 -10.86 7.76
CA GLU A 60 13.57 -12.02 8.66
C GLU A 60 14.37 -11.75 9.92
N ASN A 61 15.58 -11.22 9.79
CA ASN A 61 16.40 -10.83 10.93
C ASN A 61 15.79 -9.67 11.73
N TRP A 62 15.04 -8.77 11.05
CA TRP A 62 14.32 -7.72 11.77
C TRP A 62 13.16 -8.30 12.58
N LEU A 63 12.37 -9.23 12.03
CA LEU A 63 11.29 -9.93 12.73
C LEU A 63 11.81 -10.70 13.94
N ASP A 64 12.95 -11.40 13.78
CA ASP A 64 13.59 -12.10 14.89
C ASP A 64 14.06 -11.15 15.99
N ALA A 65 14.62 -10.00 15.62
CA ALA A 65 15.08 -9.00 16.59
C ALA A 65 13.93 -8.39 17.41
N VAL A 66 12.72 -8.27 16.84
CA VAL A 66 11.56 -7.70 17.54
C VAL A 66 10.61 -8.75 18.10
N ARG A 67 10.97 -10.02 18.05
CA ARG A 67 10.16 -11.13 18.58
C ARG A 67 9.83 -10.94 20.07
N GLY A 68 8.55 -11.11 20.41
CA GLY A 68 8.03 -10.88 21.76
C GLY A 68 7.69 -9.41 22.06
N LEU A 69 7.91 -8.50 21.10
CA LEU A 69 7.58 -7.07 21.22
C LEU A 69 6.45 -6.64 20.29
N GLU A 70 5.69 -7.60 19.72
CA GLU A 70 4.65 -7.35 18.71
C GLU A 70 3.55 -6.43 19.22
N HIS A 71 3.20 -6.53 20.50
CA HIS A 71 2.15 -5.75 21.14
C HIS A 71 2.61 -4.42 21.76
N GLU A 72 3.91 -4.15 21.71
CA GLU A 72 4.44 -2.86 22.18
C GLU A 72 3.83 -1.69 21.40
N PRO A 73 3.48 -0.58 22.06
CA PRO A 73 2.96 0.58 21.39
C PRO A 73 3.99 1.23 20.45
N GLU A 74 3.54 2.12 19.58
CA GLU A 74 4.44 2.98 18.83
C GLU A 74 5.29 3.81 19.80
N LYS A 75 6.60 3.88 19.59
CA LYS A 75 7.65 4.46 20.44
C LYS A 75 8.05 3.61 21.66
N GLY A 76 7.48 2.41 21.86
CA GLY A 76 7.89 1.44 22.88
C GLY A 76 9.19 0.70 22.52
N SER A 77 9.47 -0.38 23.26
CA SER A 77 10.72 -1.15 23.16
C SER A 77 10.99 -1.69 21.76
N ARG A 78 9.94 -2.14 21.03
CA ARG A 78 10.07 -2.57 19.62
C ARG A 78 10.69 -1.48 18.73
N CYS A 79 10.28 -0.22 18.89
CA CYS A 79 10.83 0.88 18.12
C CYS A 79 12.29 1.16 18.47
N GLY A 80 12.70 0.97 19.74
CA GLY A 80 14.10 1.04 20.17
C GLY A 80 14.95 0.05 19.40
N VAL A 81 14.60 -1.25 19.47
CA VAL A 81 15.31 -2.33 18.75
C VAL A 81 15.39 -2.06 17.24
N CYS A 82 14.29 -1.59 16.63
CA CYS A 82 14.24 -1.24 15.22
C CYS A 82 15.24 -0.14 14.85
N PHE A 83 15.41 0.89 15.70
CA PHE A 83 16.38 1.96 15.46
C PHE A 83 17.82 1.51 15.62
N ASP A 84 18.10 0.82 16.71
CA ASP A 84 19.44 0.37 17.03
C ASP A 84 19.98 -0.49 15.88
N ARG A 85 19.15 -1.43 15.37
CA ARG A 85 19.53 -2.24 14.22
C ARG A 85 19.79 -1.43 12.95
N ARG A 86 18.90 -0.49 12.63
CA ARG A 86 19.07 0.34 11.42
C ARG A 86 20.30 1.22 11.52
N PHE A 87 20.58 1.80 12.67
CA PHE A 87 21.79 2.59 12.92
C PHE A 87 23.04 1.72 12.87
N GLU A 88 23.01 0.54 13.47
CA GLU A 88 24.12 -0.39 13.47
C GLU A 88 24.56 -0.77 12.06
N ILE A 89 23.62 -1.24 11.23
CA ILE A 89 23.89 -1.63 9.85
C ILE A 89 24.35 -0.42 9.02
N SER A 90 23.79 0.76 9.27
CA SER A 90 24.24 2.00 8.58
C SER A 90 25.66 2.39 8.95
N ALA A 91 26.03 2.31 10.22
CA ALA A 91 27.39 2.61 10.68
C ALA A 91 28.41 1.60 10.13
N GLN A 92 28.08 0.29 10.16
CA GLN A 92 28.91 -0.77 9.59
C GLN A 92 29.10 -0.57 8.08
N LYS A 93 28.02 -0.22 7.36
CA LYS A 93 28.10 0.05 5.91
C LYS A 93 28.99 1.25 5.61
N ALA A 94 28.85 2.35 6.36
CA ALA A 94 29.70 3.52 6.23
C ALA A 94 31.17 3.18 6.45
N ALA A 95 31.51 2.48 7.54
CA ALA A 95 32.88 2.03 7.81
C ALA A 95 33.41 1.10 6.70
N ALA A 96 32.61 0.15 6.20
CA ALA A 96 33.02 -0.76 5.12
C ALA A 96 33.25 -0.04 3.78
N LEU A 97 32.63 1.11 3.56
CA LEU A 97 32.86 1.96 2.38
C LEU A 97 34.05 2.90 2.57
N GLY A 98 34.66 2.94 3.75
CA GLY A 98 35.76 3.86 4.07
C GLY A 98 35.29 5.29 4.37
N GLU A 99 34.00 5.49 4.62
CA GLU A 99 33.45 6.79 5.00
C GLU A 99 33.93 7.17 6.41
N SER A 100 34.27 8.43 6.61
CA SER A 100 34.71 8.94 7.91
C SER A 100 33.53 9.32 8.82
N THR A 101 32.35 9.48 8.25
CA THR A 101 31.19 10.06 8.94
C THR A 101 29.90 9.43 8.45
N PHE A 102 28.93 9.26 9.35
CA PHE A 102 27.56 8.92 8.96
C PHE A 102 26.51 9.77 9.68
N THR A 103 25.32 9.80 9.16
CA THR A 103 24.15 10.47 9.71
C THR A 103 22.87 9.69 9.43
N SER A 104 21.72 10.17 9.87
CA SER A 104 20.45 9.49 9.64
C SER A 104 19.31 10.46 9.40
N THR A 105 18.47 10.17 8.40
CA THR A 105 17.24 10.93 8.13
C THR A 105 16.20 10.83 9.26
N LEU A 106 16.36 9.90 10.21
CA LEU A 106 15.53 9.82 11.41
C LEU A 106 15.64 11.06 12.30
N LEU A 107 16.71 11.85 12.14
CA LEU A 107 16.91 13.10 12.86
C LEU A 107 15.84 14.16 12.53
N THR A 108 15.19 14.08 11.36
CA THR A 108 14.08 15.00 10.99
C THR A 108 12.73 14.57 11.54
N SER A 109 12.58 13.33 11.99
CA SER A 109 11.30 12.83 12.49
C SER A 109 10.86 13.54 13.78
N PRO A 110 9.69 14.23 13.80
CA PRO A 110 9.21 14.92 15.00
C PRO A 110 8.80 13.94 16.11
N LYS A 111 8.63 12.67 15.76
CA LYS A 111 8.22 11.61 16.70
C LYS A 111 9.40 11.01 17.47
N LYS A 112 10.66 11.44 17.23
CA LYS A 112 11.85 10.85 17.82
C LYS A 112 12.61 11.84 18.72
N SER A 113 13.21 11.32 19.81
CA SER A 113 14.09 12.12 20.66
C SER A 113 15.45 12.32 20.00
N LEU A 114 15.80 13.55 19.67
CA LEU A 114 17.09 13.88 19.08
C LEU A 114 18.25 13.44 19.98
N LYS A 115 18.11 13.63 21.30
CA LYS A 115 19.12 13.24 22.29
C LYS A 115 19.36 11.72 22.28
N GLN A 116 18.29 10.91 22.20
CA GLN A 116 18.41 9.45 22.13
C GLN A 116 19.11 9.01 20.84
N LEU A 117 18.71 9.59 19.69
CA LEU A 117 19.33 9.30 18.40
C LEU A 117 20.83 9.68 18.39
N GLN A 118 21.16 10.85 18.95
CA GLN A 118 22.54 11.28 19.07
C GLN A 118 23.39 10.39 19.97
N THR A 119 22.83 9.96 21.11
CA THR A 119 23.53 9.06 22.03
C THR A 119 23.80 7.69 21.36
N ALA A 120 22.80 7.11 20.70
CA ALA A 120 22.95 5.84 20.01
C ALA A 120 23.92 5.95 18.82
N GLY A 121 23.79 6.99 18.00
CA GLY A 121 24.67 7.24 16.86
C GLY A 121 26.13 7.42 17.26
N ASN A 122 26.41 8.20 18.32
CA ASN A 122 27.76 8.41 18.84
C ASN A 122 28.38 7.11 19.40
N ALA A 123 27.57 6.27 20.06
CA ALA A 123 28.07 4.99 20.59
C ALA A 123 28.48 4.04 19.45
N LEU A 124 27.70 3.96 18.39
CA LEU A 124 27.99 3.15 17.21
C LEU A 124 29.18 3.72 16.42
N ALA A 125 29.22 5.03 16.21
CA ALA A 125 30.32 5.71 15.56
C ALA A 125 31.67 5.39 16.22
N LYS A 126 31.70 5.47 17.58
CA LYS A 126 32.87 5.11 18.35
C LYS A 126 33.28 3.65 18.16
N ARG A 127 32.33 2.73 18.07
CA ARG A 127 32.59 1.29 17.86
C ARG A 127 33.18 1.02 16.48
N GLU A 128 32.68 1.68 15.46
CA GLU A 128 33.10 1.50 14.08
C GLU A 128 34.30 2.40 13.69
N GLY A 129 34.79 3.26 14.58
CA GLY A 129 35.93 4.14 14.32
C GLY A 129 35.65 5.31 13.38
N ILE A 130 34.40 5.74 13.25
CA ILE A 130 33.91 6.84 12.42
C ILE A 130 33.22 7.91 13.26
N ALA A 131 32.75 9.00 12.65
CA ALA A 131 32.01 10.06 13.33
C ALA A 131 30.48 9.96 13.07
N PHE A 132 29.67 10.41 14.02
CA PHE A 132 28.22 10.61 13.81
C PHE A 132 27.87 12.09 13.85
N VAL A 133 27.24 12.59 12.78
CA VAL A 133 26.75 13.96 12.68
C VAL A 133 25.25 13.99 12.89
N ALA A 134 24.80 14.85 13.81
CA ALA A 134 23.38 14.92 14.22
C ALA A 134 22.83 16.35 14.10
N PRO A 135 22.68 16.91 12.88
CA PRO A 135 22.11 18.24 12.70
C PRO A 135 20.64 18.27 13.11
N ASP A 136 20.20 19.38 13.68
CA ASP A 136 18.81 19.58 14.08
C ASP A 136 18.08 20.49 13.08
N PHE A 137 17.59 19.94 12.00
CA PHE A 137 16.81 20.63 10.98
C PHE A 137 15.31 20.77 11.32
N ARG A 138 14.90 20.42 12.55
CA ARG A 138 13.53 20.59 13.04
C ARG A 138 13.26 21.95 13.65
N LYS A 139 14.32 22.72 13.95
CA LYS A 139 14.24 24.05 14.57
C LYS A 139 13.56 25.06 13.65
N ALA A 140 12.99 26.10 14.24
CA ALA A 140 12.28 27.17 13.55
C ALA A 140 11.14 26.64 12.63
N SER A 141 11.20 26.96 11.33
CA SER A 141 10.22 26.59 10.32
C SER A 141 10.45 25.19 9.68
N GLY A 142 11.45 24.43 10.13
CA GLY A 142 11.92 23.22 9.45
C GLY A 142 10.82 22.21 9.09
N THR A 143 9.87 21.94 10.00
CA THR A 143 8.73 21.05 9.70
C THR A 143 7.79 21.66 8.64
N GLN A 144 7.64 22.98 8.61
CA GLN A 144 6.83 23.67 7.61
C GLN A 144 7.50 23.63 6.24
N GLU A 145 8.78 23.93 6.16
CA GLU A 145 9.60 23.85 4.94
C GLU A 145 9.59 22.45 4.36
N GLN A 146 9.75 21.42 5.19
CA GLN A 146 9.65 20.02 4.79
C GLN A 146 8.30 19.69 4.15
N ASN A 147 7.19 20.20 4.71
CA ASN A 147 5.86 19.97 4.15
C ASN A 147 5.63 20.71 2.83
N ILE A 148 6.19 21.93 2.68
CA ILE A 148 6.12 22.71 1.44
C ILE A 148 6.90 22.00 0.36
N LEU A 149 8.16 21.66 0.61
CA LEU A 149 9.03 20.97 -0.34
C LEU A 149 8.44 19.63 -0.78
N ALA A 150 7.86 18.86 0.15
CA ALA A 150 7.21 17.60 -0.18
C ALA A 150 6.01 17.74 -1.12
N LYS A 151 5.31 18.89 -1.08
CA LYS A 151 4.21 19.19 -2.01
C LYS A 151 4.73 19.68 -3.36
N GLU A 152 5.72 20.56 -3.36
CA GLU A 152 6.32 21.11 -4.58
C GLU A 152 6.94 20.01 -5.43
N ASP A 153 7.71 19.11 -4.81
CA ASP A 153 8.38 18.01 -5.49
C ASP A 153 7.50 16.76 -5.64
N ALA A 154 6.22 16.85 -5.23
CA ALA A 154 5.26 15.75 -5.29
C ALA A 154 5.84 14.43 -4.73
N LEU A 155 6.45 14.49 -3.55
CA LEU A 155 7.05 13.32 -2.89
C LEU A 155 6.00 12.42 -2.27
N TYR A 156 6.25 11.11 -2.27
CA TYR A 156 5.40 10.14 -1.60
C TYR A 156 5.29 10.44 -0.10
N ARG A 157 4.07 10.48 0.40
CA ARG A 157 3.77 10.76 1.82
C ARG A 157 3.20 9.52 2.47
N GLN A 158 4.05 8.81 3.20
CA GLN A 158 3.64 7.67 4.02
C GLN A 158 2.76 8.11 5.19
N ASP A 159 1.77 7.33 5.56
CA ASP A 159 0.88 7.58 6.70
C ASP A 159 1.21 6.72 7.94
N TYR A 160 2.10 5.71 7.81
CA TYR A 160 2.62 4.90 8.91
C TYR A 160 4.14 4.72 8.82
N CYS A 161 4.75 4.21 9.88
CA CYS A 161 6.23 4.07 9.94
C CYS A 161 6.80 2.95 9.06
N GLY A 162 5.96 2.06 8.52
CA GLY A 162 6.32 0.86 7.77
C GLY A 162 6.17 -0.43 8.58
N CYS A 163 6.19 -0.38 9.90
CA CYS A 163 6.06 -1.54 10.76
C CYS A 163 4.62 -2.11 10.73
N MET A 164 4.47 -3.37 10.32
CA MET A 164 3.17 -4.05 10.24
C MET A 164 2.42 -4.09 11.59
N PHE A 165 3.13 -4.25 12.69
CA PHE A 165 2.53 -4.26 14.03
C PHE A 165 1.98 -2.88 14.40
N GLY A 166 2.74 -1.82 14.09
CA GLY A 166 2.28 -0.43 14.28
C GLY A 166 1.11 -0.08 13.37
N LEU A 167 1.12 -0.57 12.12
CA LEU A 167 0.02 -0.38 11.18
C LEU A 167 -1.27 -1.02 11.70
N ASN A 168 -1.24 -2.27 12.12
CA ASN A 168 -2.42 -2.96 12.65
C ASN A 168 -3.01 -2.21 13.84
N ILE A 169 -2.20 -1.80 14.82
CA ILE A 169 -2.65 -1.01 15.98
C ILE A 169 -3.30 0.30 15.53
N GLN A 170 -2.70 1.00 14.57
CA GLN A 170 -3.21 2.27 14.05
C GLN A 170 -4.54 2.08 13.32
N ARG A 171 -4.67 1.05 12.47
CA ARG A 171 -5.91 0.77 11.72
C ARG A 171 -7.04 0.29 12.64
N ASP A 172 -6.75 -0.52 13.65
CA ASP A 172 -7.72 -0.94 14.67
C ASP A 172 -8.28 0.28 15.44
N GLN A 173 -7.44 1.22 15.84
CA GLN A 173 -7.86 2.46 16.50
C GLN A 173 -8.74 3.34 15.60
N GLN A 174 -8.54 3.28 14.28
CA GLN A 174 -9.33 4.00 13.28
C GLN A 174 -10.58 3.23 12.84
N SER A 175 -10.78 2.00 13.32
CA SER A 175 -11.83 1.07 12.84
C SER A 175 -11.77 0.85 11.33
N LYS A 176 -10.58 0.87 10.76
CA LYS A 176 -10.29 0.63 9.35
C LYS A 176 -9.72 -0.77 9.13
N LEU A 177 -9.85 -1.26 7.90
CA LEU A 177 -9.08 -2.40 7.43
C LEU A 177 -7.63 -1.97 7.20
N ALA A 178 -6.67 -2.85 7.47
CA ALA A 178 -5.28 -2.63 7.09
C ALA A 178 -5.11 -2.97 5.60
N ASP A 179 -5.60 -2.10 4.73
CA ASP A 179 -5.64 -2.29 3.28
C ASP A 179 -4.24 -2.53 2.69
N GLU A 180 -3.23 -1.97 3.31
CA GLU A 180 -1.83 -2.12 2.93
C GLU A 180 -1.34 -3.57 3.01
N LEU A 181 -1.96 -4.38 3.88
CA LEU A 181 -1.65 -5.80 4.05
C LEU A 181 -2.62 -6.71 3.28
N PHE A 182 -3.60 -6.13 2.57
CA PHE A 182 -4.61 -6.88 1.86
C PHE A 182 -4.16 -7.18 0.43
N VAL A 183 -4.03 -8.46 0.11
CA VAL A 183 -3.74 -8.93 -1.25
C VAL A 183 -4.85 -9.88 -1.69
N PRO A 184 -5.62 -9.56 -2.75
CA PRO A 184 -6.61 -10.48 -3.29
C PRO A 184 -5.96 -11.80 -3.76
N ILE A 185 -6.68 -12.92 -3.63
CA ILE A 185 -6.21 -14.24 -4.11
C ILE A 185 -5.83 -14.20 -5.59
N SER A 186 -6.59 -13.46 -6.39
CA SER A 186 -6.34 -13.27 -7.83
C SER A 186 -5.10 -12.44 -8.15
N GLY A 187 -4.58 -11.70 -7.19
CA GLY A 187 -3.57 -10.67 -7.44
C GLY A 187 -4.09 -9.44 -8.21
N GLN A 188 -5.42 -9.28 -8.36
CA GLN A 188 -6.01 -8.12 -9.03
C GLN A 188 -5.63 -6.83 -8.31
N ILE A 189 -5.08 -5.85 -9.05
CA ILE A 189 -4.73 -4.55 -8.50
C ILE A 189 -6.00 -3.80 -8.13
N GLN A 190 -6.12 -3.49 -6.85
CA GLN A 190 -7.27 -2.78 -6.29
C GLN A 190 -7.05 -1.27 -6.31
N PRO A 191 -8.11 -0.45 -6.48
CA PRO A 191 -7.98 1.00 -6.37
C PRO A 191 -7.39 1.42 -5.02
N GLU A 192 -6.47 2.38 -5.02
CA GLU A 192 -5.72 2.90 -3.86
C GLU A 192 -4.86 1.85 -3.14
N SER A 193 -4.61 0.69 -3.76
CA SER A 193 -3.62 -0.26 -3.26
C SER A 193 -2.19 0.28 -3.46
N ILE A 194 -1.24 -0.29 -2.73
CA ILE A 194 0.17 0.06 -2.89
C ILE A 194 0.64 -0.30 -4.31
N GLU A 195 0.12 -1.37 -4.87
CA GLU A 195 0.41 -1.83 -6.23
C GLU A 195 -0.05 -0.81 -7.29
N GLU A 196 -1.28 -0.25 -7.17
CA GLU A 196 -1.75 0.84 -8.06
C GLU A 196 -0.84 2.07 -7.95
N ARG A 197 -0.41 2.41 -6.72
CA ARG A 197 0.52 3.52 -6.50
C ARG A 197 1.89 3.25 -7.13
N ILE A 198 2.42 2.04 -7.04
CA ILE A 198 3.68 1.66 -7.69
C ILE A 198 3.59 1.91 -9.20
N GLU A 199 2.54 1.39 -9.87
CA GLU A 199 2.33 1.61 -11.31
C GLU A 199 2.27 3.11 -11.66
N MET A 200 1.55 3.89 -10.84
CA MET A 200 1.45 5.33 -11.04
C MET A 200 2.81 6.03 -10.87
N TYR A 201 3.59 5.69 -9.84
CA TYR A 201 4.88 6.31 -9.57
C TYR A 201 5.96 5.90 -10.59
N GLU A 202 5.94 4.65 -11.07
CA GLU A 202 6.80 4.21 -12.18
C GLU A 202 6.45 4.94 -13.48
N LYS A 203 5.15 5.09 -13.79
CA LYS A 203 4.67 5.86 -14.93
C LYS A 203 5.09 7.33 -14.83
N ARG A 204 4.96 7.94 -13.65
CA ARG A 204 5.46 9.31 -13.39
C ARG A 204 6.95 9.42 -13.69
N TRP A 205 7.76 8.49 -13.17
CA TRP A 205 9.20 8.50 -13.42
C TRP A 205 9.55 8.39 -14.90
N LYS A 206 8.81 7.58 -15.65
CA LYS A 206 8.96 7.50 -17.10
C LYS A 206 8.63 8.85 -17.76
N TRP A 207 7.51 9.48 -17.40
CA TRP A 207 7.11 10.77 -17.93
C TRP A 207 8.09 11.90 -17.60
N GLU A 208 8.67 11.89 -16.40
CA GLU A 208 9.73 12.84 -16.01
C GLU A 208 10.99 12.68 -16.89
N LYS A 209 11.41 11.46 -17.20
CA LYS A 209 12.54 11.19 -18.10
C LYS A 209 12.27 11.64 -19.54
N GLU A 210 11.03 11.55 -19.97
CA GLU A 210 10.57 11.94 -21.31
C GLU A 210 10.17 13.41 -21.38
N ASN A 211 10.30 14.18 -20.29
CA ASN A 211 9.87 15.57 -20.15
C ASN A 211 8.39 15.79 -20.49
N ILE A 212 7.52 14.83 -20.22
CA ILE A 212 6.08 14.91 -20.43
C ILE A 212 5.45 15.71 -19.28
N PRO A 213 4.75 16.83 -19.57
CA PRO A 213 4.08 17.63 -18.54
C PRO A 213 2.96 16.82 -17.87
N HIS A 214 3.00 16.75 -16.55
CA HIS A 214 2.04 15.96 -15.79
C HIS A 214 1.81 16.54 -14.40
N LYS A 215 0.77 16.04 -13.72
CA LYS A 215 0.44 16.39 -12.33
C LYS A 215 -0.19 15.21 -11.62
N ILE A 216 0.08 15.07 -10.33
CA ILE A 216 -0.67 14.17 -9.44
C ILE A 216 -1.82 14.96 -8.83
N ILE A 217 -3.04 14.45 -8.98
CA ILE A 217 -4.26 14.99 -8.37
C ILE A 217 -4.85 13.99 -7.39
N LYS A 218 -5.67 14.48 -6.45
CA LYS A 218 -6.42 13.64 -5.52
C LYS A 218 -7.85 13.52 -5.99
N GLN A 219 -8.37 12.29 -6.09
CA GLN A 219 -9.72 11.97 -6.49
C GLN A 219 -10.43 11.19 -5.39
N ARG A 220 -11.61 11.65 -4.98
CA ARG A 220 -12.48 10.89 -4.06
C ARG A 220 -13.14 9.75 -4.82
N PHE A 221 -13.25 8.58 -4.17
CA PHE A 221 -13.94 7.42 -4.71
C PHE A 221 -14.51 6.56 -3.59
N LEU A 222 -15.43 5.64 -3.93
CA LEU A 222 -15.91 4.62 -3.01
C LEU A 222 -14.92 3.45 -3.06
N ASN A 223 -14.20 3.22 -1.97
CA ASN A 223 -13.33 2.07 -1.83
C ASN A 223 -14.14 0.82 -1.46
N TRP A 224 -13.71 -0.34 -1.93
CA TRP A 224 -14.32 -1.63 -1.65
C TRP A 224 -13.26 -2.71 -1.50
N ARG A 225 -13.42 -3.55 -0.49
CA ARG A 225 -12.56 -4.71 -0.26
C ARG A 225 -13.41 -5.93 0.10
N LEU A 226 -13.23 -7.02 -0.62
CA LEU A 226 -13.84 -8.30 -0.31
C LEU A 226 -12.87 -9.17 0.49
N SER A 227 -13.15 -9.41 1.76
CA SER A 227 -12.32 -10.26 2.62
C SER A 227 -12.74 -11.73 2.60
N SER A 228 -14.01 -12.03 2.29
CA SER A 228 -14.51 -13.39 2.16
C SER A 228 -15.77 -13.43 1.32
N GLY A 229 -15.84 -14.35 0.37
CA GLY A 229 -17.01 -14.62 -0.46
C GLY A 229 -17.23 -16.12 -0.58
N LEU A 230 -18.47 -16.59 -0.37
CA LEU A 230 -18.82 -18.00 -0.46
C LEU A 230 -20.26 -18.17 -0.95
N LEU A 231 -20.44 -19.02 -1.95
CA LEU A 231 -21.74 -19.50 -2.42
C LEU A 231 -21.93 -20.96 -2.02
N ARG A 232 -23.10 -21.29 -1.43
CA ARG A 232 -23.52 -22.65 -1.19
C ARG A 232 -24.86 -22.92 -1.86
N VAL A 233 -24.95 -24.06 -2.56
CA VAL A 233 -26.18 -24.60 -3.12
C VAL A 233 -26.41 -25.96 -2.48
N ARG A 234 -27.54 -26.15 -1.79
CA ARG A 234 -27.82 -27.37 -1.02
C ARG A 234 -26.75 -27.76 0.01
N LYS A 235 -26.10 -26.77 0.64
CA LYS A 235 -24.99 -26.93 1.58
C LYS A 235 -23.63 -27.24 0.94
N GLU A 236 -23.53 -27.48 -0.35
CA GLU A 236 -22.28 -27.68 -1.07
C GLU A 236 -21.72 -26.34 -1.53
N VAL A 237 -20.40 -26.17 -1.41
CA VAL A 237 -19.72 -24.98 -1.89
C VAL A 237 -19.63 -25.04 -3.41
N VAL A 238 -20.04 -23.96 -4.05
CA VAL A 238 -20.01 -23.81 -5.51
C VAL A 238 -19.10 -22.64 -5.86
N PRO A 239 -18.18 -22.78 -6.83
CA PRO A 239 -17.38 -21.66 -7.31
C PRO A 239 -18.26 -20.50 -7.77
N ALA A 240 -17.97 -19.31 -7.28
CA ALA A 240 -18.67 -18.09 -7.67
C ALA A 240 -17.72 -16.91 -7.61
N HIS A 241 -17.71 -16.09 -8.64
CA HIS A 241 -16.95 -14.85 -8.67
C HIS A 241 -17.85 -13.67 -8.28
N PHE A 242 -17.41 -12.87 -7.32
CA PHE A 242 -18.10 -11.69 -6.82
C PHE A 242 -17.60 -10.47 -7.57
N LEU A 243 -18.46 -9.80 -8.33
CA LEU A 243 -18.06 -8.56 -9.00
C LEU A 243 -17.75 -7.45 -7.97
N PRO A 244 -16.84 -6.52 -8.30
CA PRO A 244 -16.54 -5.36 -7.47
C PRO A 244 -17.79 -4.68 -6.90
N TYR A 245 -17.68 -4.09 -5.71
CA TYR A 245 -18.78 -3.46 -4.95
C TYR A 245 -19.88 -4.40 -4.44
N SER A 246 -19.81 -5.70 -4.70
CA SER A 246 -20.75 -6.68 -4.12
C SER A 246 -20.70 -6.67 -2.59
N THR A 247 -21.77 -6.22 -1.94
CA THR A 247 -21.82 -6.02 -0.49
C THR A 247 -23.15 -6.52 0.09
N LEU A 248 -23.11 -7.23 1.22
CA LEU A 248 -24.27 -7.61 2.03
C LEU A 248 -24.22 -6.90 3.38
N LYS A 249 -25.29 -6.20 3.75
CA LYS A 249 -25.39 -5.50 5.04
C LYS A 249 -25.21 -6.44 6.24
N GLY A 250 -25.73 -7.66 6.16
CA GLY A 250 -25.66 -8.66 7.22
C GLY A 250 -24.62 -9.75 6.99
N GLU A 251 -23.73 -9.60 6.01
CA GLU A 251 -22.69 -10.57 5.61
C GLU A 251 -23.23 -11.96 5.19
N TYR A 252 -24.52 -12.24 5.34
CA TYR A 252 -25.18 -13.50 5.02
C TYR A 252 -26.55 -13.28 4.40
N SER A 253 -26.84 -14.00 3.33
CA SER A 253 -28.17 -14.07 2.71
C SER A 253 -28.54 -15.51 2.40
N ARG A 254 -29.84 -15.80 2.43
CA ARG A 254 -30.42 -17.13 2.11
C ARG A 254 -31.71 -16.97 1.36
N GLY A 255 -31.78 -17.56 0.18
CA GLY A 255 -32.97 -17.45 -0.68
C GLY A 255 -33.06 -18.53 -1.72
N LYS A 256 -33.80 -18.24 -2.77
CA LYS A 256 -33.95 -19.03 -3.99
C LYS A 256 -34.10 -18.07 -5.18
N MET A 257 -33.88 -18.51 -6.38
CA MET A 257 -34.19 -17.74 -7.59
C MET A 257 -35.69 -17.44 -7.64
N GLU A 258 -36.01 -16.22 -8.06
CA GLU A 258 -37.41 -15.76 -8.13
C GLU A 258 -37.82 -15.42 -9.56
N TYR A 259 -37.01 -14.61 -10.24
CA TYR A 259 -37.26 -14.21 -11.63
C TYR A 259 -35.94 -13.89 -12.35
N ASN A 260 -36.04 -13.65 -13.67
CA ASN A 260 -34.94 -13.14 -14.47
C ASN A 260 -35.40 -12.00 -15.36
N ILE A 261 -34.46 -11.09 -15.67
CA ILE A 261 -34.62 -10.04 -16.67
C ILE A 261 -33.51 -10.26 -17.69
N GLY A 262 -33.85 -10.73 -18.88
CA GLY A 262 -32.85 -11.22 -19.82
C GLY A 262 -32.00 -12.34 -19.20
N ASP A 263 -30.68 -12.19 -19.28
CA ASP A 263 -29.70 -13.14 -18.74
C ASP A 263 -29.27 -12.84 -17.29
N VAL A 264 -29.94 -11.89 -16.62
CA VAL A 264 -29.71 -11.56 -15.20
C VAL A 264 -30.79 -12.21 -14.35
N HIS A 265 -30.39 -13.08 -13.43
CA HIS A 265 -31.29 -13.81 -12.55
C HIS A 265 -31.29 -13.20 -11.15
N HIS A 266 -32.49 -13.04 -10.58
CA HIS A 266 -32.67 -12.35 -9.31
C HIS A 266 -33.11 -13.34 -8.20
N MET A 267 -32.43 -13.21 -7.07
CA MET A 267 -32.83 -13.93 -5.85
C MET A 267 -33.94 -13.16 -5.12
N ASN A 268 -34.83 -13.87 -4.45
CA ASN A 268 -35.98 -13.30 -3.71
C ASN A 268 -35.60 -12.51 -2.44
N ARG A 269 -34.30 -12.27 -2.17
CA ARG A 269 -33.80 -11.50 -1.02
C ARG A 269 -32.53 -10.74 -1.37
N ASP A 270 -32.36 -9.61 -0.68
CA ASP A 270 -31.14 -8.82 -0.63
C ASP A 270 -30.64 -8.34 -2.00
N GLU A 271 -31.53 -8.23 -2.99
CA GLU A 271 -31.21 -7.77 -4.36
C GLU A 271 -30.05 -8.51 -5.03
N VAL A 272 -29.83 -9.76 -4.66
CA VAL A 272 -28.73 -10.56 -5.21
C VAL A 272 -29.05 -10.96 -6.65
N ARG A 273 -28.08 -10.70 -7.51
CA ARG A 273 -28.14 -11.03 -8.95
C ARG A 273 -27.12 -12.11 -9.28
N PHE A 274 -27.49 -12.95 -10.23
CA PHE A 274 -26.63 -13.99 -10.78
C PHE A 274 -26.57 -13.86 -12.30
N ILE A 275 -25.39 -14.05 -12.85
CA ILE A 275 -25.18 -14.24 -14.29
C ILE A 275 -24.36 -15.50 -14.53
N THR A 276 -24.53 -16.10 -15.68
CA THR A 276 -23.69 -17.24 -16.08
C THR A 276 -22.31 -16.77 -16.54
N LEU A 277 -21.31 -17.64 -16.48
CA LEU A 277 -19.99 -17.39 -17.04
C LEU A 277 -20.05 -17.08 -18.54
N ALA A 278 -20.96 -17.75 -19.29
CA ALA A 278 -21.17 -17.49 -20.71
C ALA A 278 -21.64 -16.05 -20.96
N HIS A 279 -22.58 -15.55 -20.14
CA HIS A 279 -23.05 -14.17 -20.24
C HIS A 279 -21.94 -13.18 -19.81
N TYR A 280 -21.18 -13.47 -18.75
CA TYR A 280 -20.02 -12.69 -18.36
C TYR A 280 -19.01 -12.55 -19.50
N ASN A 281 -18.62 -13.67 -20.12
CA ASN A 281 -17.70 -13.69 -21.26
C ASN A 281 -18.20 -12.83 -22.42
N SER A 282 -19.49 -12.88 -22.73
CA SER A 282 -20.09 -12.11 -23.82
C SER A 282 -20.06 -10.60 -23.58
N LEU A 283 -20.22 -10.16 -22.31
CA LEU A 283 -20.21 -8.74 -21.92
C LEU A 283 -18.80 -8.16 -21.77
N SER A 284 -17.84 -9.00 -21.33
CA SER A 284 -16.46 -8.59 -21.07
C SER A 284 -15.50 -8.82 -22.23
N ASP A 285 -15.96 -9.45 -23.32
CA ASP A 285 -15.13 -9.90 -24.44
C ASP A 285 -13.97 -10.79 -23.97
N THR A 286 -14.31 -11.77 -23.13
CA THR A 286 -13.38 -12.75 -22.57
C THR A 286 -13.81 -14.18 -22.91
N HIS A 287 -12.94 -15.15 -22.62
CA HIS A 287 -13.15 -16.55 -23.00
C HIS A 287 -12.78 -17.52 -21.86
N TYR A 288 -13.12 -17.19 -20.60
CA TYR A 288 -12.90 -18.07 -19.45
C TYR A 288 -13.62 -19.40 -19.64
N GLN A 289 -12.94 -20.49 -19.34
CA GLN A 289 -13.49 -21.85 -19.44
C GLN A 289 -14.21 -22.29 -18.16
N SER A 290 -13.92 -21.63 -17.03
CA SER A 290 -14.55 -21.90 -15.74
C SER A 290 -14.58 -20.65 -14.85
N VAL A 291 -15.53 -20.64 -13.91
CA VAL A 291 -15.59 -19.60 -12.87
C VAL A 291 -14.34 -19.64 -11.98
N THR A 292 -13.76 -20.82 -11.80
CA THR A 292 -12.49 -20.97 -11.07
C THR A 292 -11.35 -20.21 -11.76
N GLU A 293 -11.25 -20.32 -13.08
CA GLU A 293 -10.27 -19.55 -13.87
C GLU A 293 -10.50 -18.05 -13.72
N LEU A 294 -11.76 -17.61 -13.80
CA LEU A 294 -12.12 -16.19 -13.59
C LEU A 294 -11.75 -15.71 -12.17
N ILE A 295 -11.95 -16.52 -11.12
CA ILE A 295 -11.59 -16.16 -9.73
C ILE A 295 -10.09 -15.91 -9.60
N PHE A 296 -9.25 -16.73 -10.23
CA PHE A 296 -7.80 -16.63 -10.10
C PHE A 296 -7.14 -15.64 -11.05
N ALA A 297 -7.79 -15.29 -12.15
CA ALA A 297 -7.24 -14.37 -13.16
C ALA A 297 -8.33 -13.44 -13.72
N PRO A 298 -9.04 -12.64 -12.89
CA PRO A 298 -10.06 -11.72 -13.38
C PRO A 298 -9.43 -10.61 -14.23
N PRO A 299 -10.22 -9.91 -15.04
CA PRO A 299 -9.78 -8.68 -15.68
C PRO A 299 -9.41 -7.60 -14.66
N SER A 300 -8.92 -6.44 -15.12
CA SER A 300 -8.68 -5.31 -14.22
C SER A 300 -9.97 -4.89 -13.50
N PHE A 301 -9.81 -4.36 -12.29
CA PHE A 301 -10.92 -3.86 -11.47
C PHE A 301 -11.84 -2.90 -12.23
N SER A 302 -11.27 -1.98 -13.01
CA SER A 302 -12.04 -1.02 -13.81
C SER A 302 -12.92 -1.68 -14.88
N LYS A 303 -12.41 -2.72 -15.55
CA LYS A 303 -13.20 -3.48 -16.55
C LYS A 303 -14.38 -4.21 -15.92
N GLU A 304 -14.22 -4.73 -14.70
CA GLU A 304 -15.34 -5.37 -13.99
C GLU A 304 -16.37 -4.34 -13.49
N VAL A 305 -15.94 -3.12 -13.13
CA VAL A 305 -16.87 -2.02 -12.84
C VAL A 305 -17.65 -1.62 -14.09
N GLU A 306 -17.01 -1.48 -15.26
CA GLU A 306 -17.68 -1.23 -16.53
C GLU A 306 -18.70 -2.34 -16.89
N LEU A 307 -18.37 -3.60 -16.54
CA LEU A 307 -19.30 -4.72 -16.74
C LEU A 307 -20.55 -4.58 -15.87
N ARG A 308 -20.42 -4.12 -14.62
CA ARG A 308 -21.58 -3.81 -13.78
C ARG A 308 -22.48 -2.76 -14.42
N GLU A 309 -21.92 -1.73 -15.04
CA GLU A 309 -22.69 -0.70 -15.75
C GLU A 309 -23.44 -1.29 -16.95
N LYS A 310 -22.83 -2.20 -17.70
CA LYS A 310 -23.50 -2.94 -18.79
C LYS A 310 -24.66 -3.81 -18.30
N LEU A 311 -24.60 -4.26 -17.04
CA LEU A 311 -25.69 -4.99 -16.37
C LEU A 311 -26.79 -4.06 -15.81
N GLY A 312 -26.72 -2.76 -16.08
CA GLY A 312 -27.70 -1.77 -15.63
C GLY A 312 -27.55 -1.36 -14.15
N VAL A 313 -26.36 -1.54 -13.58
CA VAL A 313 -26.05 -1.18 -12.20
C VAL A 313 -25.31 0.16 -12.19
N THR A 314 -25.79 1.11 -11.41
CA THR A 314 -25.14 2.42 -11.30
C THR A 314 -23.82 2.33 -10.49
N PRO A 315 -22.89 3.30 -10.65
CA PRO A 315 -21.64 3.34 -9.88
C PRO A 315 -21.81 3.39 -8.35
N TYR A 316 -23.01 3.72 -7.87
CA TYR A 316 -23.33 3.80 -6.43
C TYR A 316 -24.10 2.59 -5.90
N ASP A 317 -24.46 1.67 -6.79
CA ASP A 317 -25.15 0.42 -6.44
C ASP A 317 -24.14 -0.58 -5.88
N ILE A 318 -24.37 -1.04 -4.66
CA ILE A 318 -23.55 -2.02 -3.96
C ILE A 318 -24.19 -3.41 -3.89
N SER A 319 -25.27 -3.64 -4.65
CA SER A 319 -25.93 -4.95 -4.70
C SER A 319 -24.95 -6.04 -5.18
N ILE A 320 -25.15 -7.24 -4.66
CA ILE A 320 -24.33 -8.39 -5.03
C ILE A 320 -24.62 -8.83 -6.45
N ILE A 321 -23.57 -9.04 -7.25
CA ILE A 321 -23.62 -9.73 -8.53
C ILE A 321 -22.62 -10.89 -8.49
N LEU A 322 -23.11 -12.09 -8.71
CA LEU A 322 -22.36 -13.34 -8.73
C LEU A 322 -22.28 -13.90 -10.13
N VAL A 323 -21.09 -14.29 -10.56
CA VAL A 323 -20.87 -15.09 -11.76
C VAL A 323 -20.76 -16.55 -11.36
N VAL A 324 -21.54 -17.42 -12.00
CA VAL A 324 -21.61 -18.86 -11.73
C VAL A 324 -21.57 -19.65 -13.04
N GLU A 325 -21.21 -20.94 -12.98
CA GLU A 325 -21.29 -21.81 -14.17
C GLU A 325 -22.75 -21.99 -14.61
N GLU A 326 -23.61 -22.38 -13.68
CA GLU A 326 -25.03 -22.62 -13.89
C GLU A 326 -25.86 -21.88 -12.84
N ILE A 327 -26.99 -21.33 -13.25
CA ILE A 327 -27.89 -20.63 -12.33
C ILE A 327 -28.50 -21.65 -11.35
N PRO A 328 -28.34 -21.42 -10.03
CA PRO A 328 -28.86 -22.36 -9.04
C PRO A 328 -30.41 -22.44 -9.04
N ASP A 329 -30.99 -23.63 -9.18
CA ASP A 329 -32.44 -23.89 -9.11
C ASP A 329 -32.98 -24.18 -7.69
N LYS A 330 -32.10 -24.22 -6.70
CA LYS A 330 -32.38 -24.66 -5.34
C LYS A 330 -32.04 -23.61 -4.30
N LYS A 331 -32.15 -23.97 -3.03
CA LYS A 331 -31.83 -23.11 -1.91
C LYS A 331 -30.40 -22.67 -1.94
N ILE A 332 -30.20 -21.37 -1.89
CA ILE A 332 -28.95 -20.67 -2.00
C ILE A 332 -28.59 -20.05 -0.64
N GLU A 333 -27.34 -20.15 -0.27
CA GLU A 333 -26.76 -19.45 0.88
C GLU A 333 -25.50 -18.70 0.41
N ILE A 334 -25.41 -17.41 0.74
CA ILE A 334 -24.32 -16.54 0.36
C ILE A 334 -23.72 -15.94 1.62
N LEU A 335 -22.41 -16.07 1.77
CA LEU A 335 -21.62 -15.26 2.69
C LEU A 335 -20.81 -14.26 1.85
N CYS A 336 -20.89 -12.99 2.22
CA CYS A 336 -20.13 -11.93 1.58
C CYS A 336 -19.67 -10.95 2.64
N LYS A 337 -18.42 -11.07 3.04
CA LYS A 337 -17.80 -10.15 3.97
C LYS A 337 -16.97 -9.16 3.20
N SER A 338 -17.52 -7.98 2.99
CA SER A 338 -16.87 -6.86 2.30
C SER A 338 -17.01 -5.58 3.11
N LYS A 339 -16.14 -4.62 2.84
CA LYS A 339 -16.22 -3.26 3.38
C LYS A 339 -16.23 -2.26 2.24
N THR A 340 -17.07 -1.24 2.38
CA THR A 340 -17.08 -0.04 1.54
C THR A 340 -16.87 1.18 2.43
N TYR A 341 -16.06 2.13 1.96
CA TYR A 341 -15.81 3.39 2.67
C TYR A 341 -15.32 4.48 1.69
N ASP A 342 -15.58 5.74 2.04
CA ASP A 342 -15.06 6.87 1.29
C ASP A 342 -13.55 6.95 1.42
N ASP A 343 -12.87 7.09 0.29
CA ASP A 343 -11.42 7.17 0.23
C ASP A 343 -10.95 8.18 -0.81
N VAL A 344 -9.63 8.41 -0.86
CA VAL A 344 -9.00 9.38 -1.76
C VAL A 344 -7.79 8.73 -2.41
N LYS A 345 -7.82 8.52 -3.71
CA LYS A 345 -6.67 8.01 -4.48
C LYS A 345 -5.90 9.13 -5.18
N GLU A 346 -4.63 8.87 -5.41
CA GLU A 346 -3.78 9.69 -6.26
C GLU A 346 -3.89 9.24 -7.71
N VAL A 347 -4.01 10.21 -8.62
CA VAL A 347 -4.14 9.96 -10.06
C VAL A 347 -3.16 10.84 -10.82
N LEU A 348 -2.38 10.23 -11.71
CA LEU A 348 -1.44 10.92 -12.58
C LEU A 348 -2.16 11.35 -13.86
N ILE A 349 -2.18 12.66 -14.12
CA ILE A 349 -2.82 13.26 -15.30
C ILE A 349 -1.79 13.99 -16.17
N LEU A 350 -2.04 14.02 -17.48
CA LEU A 350 -1.33 14.87 -18.44
C LEU A 350 -1.78 16.34 -18.29
N LEU A 351 -0.87 17.29 -18.51
CA LEU A 351 -1.15 18.72 -18.54
C LEU A 351 -1.19 19.24 -19.97
#